data_3410d84b5cc32787f0303ec8a910c46f
#
_entry.id   3410d84b5cc32787f0303ec8a910c46f
#
_cell.length_a   1.000
_cell.length_b   1.000
_cell.length_c   1.000
_cell.angle_alpha   90.00
_cell.angle_beta   90.00
_cell.angle_gamma   90.00
#
_symmetry.space_group_name_H-M   'P 1'
#
loop_
_entity.id
_entity.type
_entity.pdbx_description
1 polymer ?
#
loop_
_entity_poly.entity_id
_entity_poly.type
_entity_poly.pdbx_seq_one_letter_code
_entity_poly.pdbx_strand_id
1 'polypeptide(L)'
;MTKNPFARAMTAALLGLALTSAARADIKDYAFQLVKDEAKQGEAILDVRLVDRRTSKPVSDAVIFAKRIDMAPDSMEEMTSKIEQMPSPEPGTYRFKAKLTMAGGWRLSLGAKVPGESGTVESKLVFKATK
;
A
#
# COMPACT_ATOMS: atom_id res chain seq x y z
N MET A 1 24.29 39.80 33.23
CA MET A 1 22.85 39.92 33.17
C MET A 1 22.30 39.76 31.76
N THR A 2 22.99 40.28 30.77
CA THR A 2 22.51 40.23 29.40
C THR A 2 22.80 38.93 28.67
N LYS A 3 23.49 38.01 29.28
CA LYS A 3 23.91 36.75 28.66
C LYS A 3 22.81 35.74 28.51
N ASN A 4 21.83 35.81 29.39
CA ASN A 4 20.76 34.79 29.42
C ASN A 4 19.87 34.76 28.15
N PRO A 5 19.53 35.88 27.54
CA PRO A 5 18.71 35.85 26.33
C PRO A 5 19.36 35.15 25.15
N PHE A 6 20.67 35.22 25.05
CA PHE A 6 21.39 34.62 23.94
C PHE A 6 21.35 33.09 23.98
N ALA A 7 21.51 32.51 25.16
CA ALA A 7 21.44 31.07 25.32
C ALA A 7 20.08 30.52 24.96
N ARG A 8 19.04 31.25 25.30
CA ARG A 8 17.66 30.80 24.98
C ARG A 8 17.40 30.76 23.48
N ALA A 9 17.89 31.76 22.75
CA ALA A 9 17.70 31.82 21.32
C ALA A 9 18.37 30.66 20.60
N MET A 10 19.56 30.28 21.03
CA MET A 10 20.27 29.15 20.45
C MET A 10 19.56 27.80 20.67
N THR A 11 19.00 27.62 21.84
CA THR A 11 18.26 26.39 22.17
C THR A 11 17.03 26.23 21.30
N ALA A 12 16.30 27.33 21.06
CA ALA A 12 15.12 27.31 20.22
C ALA A 12 15.43 26.89 18.77
N ALA A 13 16.54 27.39 18.25
CA ALA A 13 16.96 27.03 16.87
C ALA A 13 17.24 25.55 16.72
N LEU A 14 17.89 24.93 17.68
CA LEU A 14 18.20 23.51 17.65
C LEU A 14 16.94 22.66 17.68
N LEU A 15 15.98 23.04 18.49
CA LEU A 15 14.70 22.32 18.57
C LEU A 15 13.95 22.34 17.23
N GLY A 16 13.98 23.47 16.53
CA GLY A 16 13.34 23.58 15.24
C GLY A 16 13.91 22.62 14.20
N LEU A 17 15.22 22.45 14.18
CA LEU A 17 15.89 21.53 13.26
C LEU A 17 15.52 20.05 13.56
N ALA A 18 15.47 19.68 14.82
CA ALA A 18 15.12 18.32 15.21
C ALA A 18 13.70 17.96 14.78
N LEU A 19 12.76 18.86 14.93
CA LEU A 19 11.37 18.64 14.51
C LEU A 19 11.25 18.46 13.01
N THR A 20 12.00 19.19 12.21
CA THR A 20 11.97 19.08 10.75
C THR A 20 12.43 17.71 10.29
N SER A 21 13.48 17.15 10.88
CA SER A 21 13.99 15.85 10.47
C SER A 21 13.08 14.68 10.86
N ALA A 22 12.21 14.85 11.86
CA ALA A 22 11.32 13.81 12.34
C ALA A 22 10.07 13.62 11.47
N ALA A 23 9.84 14.49 10.48
CA ALA A 23 8.61 14.52 9.71
C ALA A 23 8.60 13.61 8.48
N ARG A 24 9.66 12.86 8.22
CA ARG A 24 9.76 12.02 7.01
C ARG A 24 8.96 10.73 7.12
N ALA A 25 8.25 10.40 6.03
CA ALA A 25 7.60 9.10 5.88
C ALA A 25 8.62 8.02 5.55
N ASP A 26 8.36 6.80 6.02
CA ASP A 26 9.11 5.61 5.67
C ASP A 26 8.21 4.74 4.80
N ILE A 27 8.82 3.94 3.93
CA ILE A 27 8.07 3.00 3.08
C ILE A 27 7.21 2.02 3.90
N LYS A 28 7.62 1.71 5.12
CA LYS A 28 6.86 0.86 6.05
C LYS A 28 5.55 1.48 6.51
N ASP A 29 5.40 2.79 6.35
CA ASP A 29 4.18 3.48 6.75
C ASP A 29 3.06 3.33 5.74
N TYR A 30 3.33 2.73 4.59
CA TYR A 30 2.33 2.52 3.55
C TYR A 30 1.84 1.08 3.57
N ALA A 31 0.56 0.90 3.35
CA ALA A 31 -0.03 -0.44 3.30
C ALA A 31 -1.17 -0.52 2.30
N PHE A 32 -1.22 -1.63 1.57
CA PHE A 32 -2.37 -1.98 0.76
C PHE A 32 -3.39 -2.73 1.60
N GLN A 33 -4.65 -2.47 1.35
CA GLN A 33 -5.76 -3.13 2.03
C GLN A 33 -6.81 -3.52 0.99
N LEU A 34 -7.30 -4.75 1.06
CA LEU A 34 -8.42 -5.16 0.22
C LEU A 34 -9.69 -4.48 0.70
N VAL A 35 -10.47 -3.94 -0.23
CA VAL A 35 -11.77 -3.36 0.09
C VAL A 35 -12.75 -4.48 0.46
N LYS A 36 -12.66 -5.62 -0.23
CA LYS A 36 -13.43 -6.83 0.08
C LYS A 36 -12.49 -8.03 0.10
N ASP A 37 -12.68 -8.92 1.03
CA ASP A 37 -11.88 -10.14 1.16
C ASP A 37 -12.51 -11.37 0.53
N GLU A 38 -13.60 -11.19 -0.21
CA GLU A 38 -14.26 -12.25 -0.95
C GLU A 38 -14.63 -11.77 -2.34
N ALA A 39 -14.59 -12.69 -3.29
CA ALA A 39 -15.01 -12.44 -4.67
C ALA A 39 -15.61 -13.73 -5.24
N LYS A 40 -16.43 -13.60 -6.27
CA LYS A 40 -16.99 -14.78 -6.94
C LYS A 40 -15.98 -15.35 -7.93
N GLN A 41 -16.00 -16.68 -8.06
CA GLN A 41 -15.24 -17.38 -9.08
C GLN A 41 -15.59 -16.84 -10.47
N GLY A 42 -14.61 -16.81 -11.35
CA GLY A 42 -14.75 -16.24 -12.70
C GLY A 42 -14.03 -14.92 -12.82
N GLU A 43 -14.48 -14.07 -13.72
CA GLU A 43 -13.92 -12.72 -13.82
C GLU A 43 -14.31 -11.89 -12.60
N ALA A 44 -13.32 -11.40 -11.88
CA ALA A 44 -13.55 -10.69 -10.64
C ALA A 44 -12.88 -9.32 -10.68
N ILE A 45 -13.50 -8.36 -10.03
CA ILE A 45 -12.93 -7.04 -9.79
C ILE A 45 -12.41 -7.00 -8.37
N LEU A 46 -11.13 -6.68 -8.23
CA LEU A 46 -10.46 -6.59 -6.94
C LEU A 46 -10.03 -5.15 -6.72
N ASP A 47 -10.58 -4.53 -5.69
CA ASP A 47 -10.21 -3.17 -5.32
C ASP A 47 -9.32 -3.21 -4.09
N VAL A 48 -8.20 -2.50 -4.16
CA VAL A 48 -7.28 -2.34 -3.05
C VAL A 48 -7.08 -0.86 -2.78
N ARG A 49 -6.95 -0.53 -1.51
CA ARG A 49 -6.67 0.83 -1.08
C ARG A 49 -5.24 0.90 -0.58
N LEU A 50 -4.52 1.94 -1.01
CA LEU A 50 -3.20 2.22 -0.48
C LEU A 50 -3.31 3.39 0.49
N VAL A 51 -2.87 3.18 1.71
CA VAL A 51 -2.97 4.21 2.76
C VAL A 51 -1.61 4.49 3.39
N ASP A 52 -1.43 5.73 3.80
CA ASP A 52 -0.36 6.13 4.69
C ASP A 52 -0.87 5.95 6.11
N ARG A 53 -0.30 5.01 6.84
CA ARG A 53 -0.77 4.64 8.18
C ARG A 53 -0.58 5.73 9.22
N ARG A 54 0.35 6.65 9.00
CA ARG A 54 0.59 7.76 9.92
C ARG A 54 -0.55 8.75 9.90
N THR A 55 -1.15 8.99 8.74
CA THR A 55 -2.19 9.99 8.55
C THR A 55 -3.55 9.39 8.23
N SER A 56 -3.61 8.08 7.96
CA SER A 56 -4.80 7.36 7.47
C SER A 56 -5.31 7.91 6.14
N LYS A 57 -4.49 8.64 5.41
CA LYS A 57 -4.89 9.22 4.13
C LYS A 57 -4.60 8.26 2.98
N PRO A 58 -5.48 8.22 1.97
CA PRO A 58 -5.23 7.44 0.77
C PRO A 58 -4.09 8.03 -0.05
N VAL A 59 -3.36 7.16 -0.74
CA VAL A 59 -2.25 7.53 -1.61
C VAL A 59 -2.68 7.28 -3.05
N SER A 60 -2.89 8.34 -3.83
CA SER A 60 -3.51 8.24 -5.15
C SER A 60 -2.54 8.17 -6.33
N ASP A 61 -1.26 8.42 -6.09
CA ASP A 61 -0.29 8.58 -7.17
C ASP A 61 0.78 7.49 -7.20
N ALA A 62 0.55 6.37 -6.52
CA ALA A 62 1.48 5.25 -6.54
C ALA A 62 1.46 4.56 -7.91
N VAL A 63 2.63 4.06 -8.31
CA VAL A 63 2.79 3.30 -9.54
C VAL A 63 2.95 1.83 -9.19
N ILE A 64 2.01 1.00 -9.61
CA ILE A 64 2.06 -0.44 -9.39
C ILE A 64 2.85 -1.05 -10.53
N PHE A 65 4.04 -1.57 -10.21
CA PHE A 65 4.95 -2.13 -11.21
C PHE A 65 4.98 -3.67 -11.19
N ALA A 66 4.43 -4.29 -10.16
CA ALA A 66 4.37 -5.73 -10.04
C ALA A 66 3.02 -6.16 -9.49
N LYS A 67 2.44 -7.17 -10.12
CA LYS A 67 1.17 -7.75 -9.70
C LYS A 67 1.17 -9.23 -10.05
N ARG A 68 0.67 -10.04 -9.13
CA ARG A 68 0.57 -11.49 -9.31
C ARG A 68 -0.61 -12.00 -8.49
N ILE A 69 -1.28 -13.01 -9.01
CA ILE A 69 -2.35 -13.67 -8.28
C ILE A 69 -2.12 -15.19 -8.36
N ASP A 70 -2.22 -15.85 -7.22
CA ASP A 70 -2.01 -17.30 -7.12
C ASP A 70 -2.85 -17.89 -5.99
N MET A 71 -2.86 -19.21 -5.90
CA MET A 71 -3.60 -19.94 -4.87
C MET A 71 -2.70 -20.44 -3.73
N ALA A 72 -1.73 -19.64 -3.32
CA ALA A 72 -0.85 -19.99 -2.21
C ALA A 72 -1.58 -20.37 -0.91
N PRO A 73 -2.68 -19.69 -0.53
CA PRO A 73 -3.41 -20.11 0.68
C PRO A 73 -3.89 -21.55 0.67
N ASP A 74 -4.14 -22.12 -0.52
CA ASP A 74 -4.53 -23.51 -0.68
C ASP A 74 -3.35 -24.41 -1.07
N SER A 75 -2.14 -23.95 -0.78
CA SER A 75 -0.88 -24.69 -1.08
C SER A 75 -0.66 -24.93 -2.57
N MET A 76 -1.21 -24.06 -3.41
CA MET A 76 -1.09 -24.15 -4.86
C MET A 76 -0.52 -22.87 -5.44
N GLU A 77 0.71 -22.54 -5.07
CA GLU A 77 1.41 -21.33 -5.51
C GLU A 77 1.61 -21.25 -7.01
N GLU A 78 1.75 -22.39 -7.66
CA GLU A 78 1.92 -22.47 -9.11
C GLU A 78 0.64 -22.20 -9.87
N MET A 79 -0.51 -22.24 -9.20
CA MET A 79 -1.79 -21.90 -9.81
C MET A 79 -1.92 -20.39 -9.87
N THR A 80 -1.45 -19.82 -10.96
CA THR A 80 -1.54 -18.39 -11.22
C THR A 80 -2.65 -18.09 -12.20
N SER A 81 -3.06 -16.85 -12.29
CA SER A 81 -4.05 -16.42 -13.24
C SER A 81 -3.72 -15.04 -13.80
N LYS A 82 -4.41 -14.68 -14.87
CA LYS A 82 -4.29 -13.36 -15.48
C LYS A 82 -4.81 -12.29 -14.54
N ILE A 83 -4.08 -11.20 -14.46
CA ILE A 83 -4.49 -10.02 -13.71
C ILE A 83 -4.10 -8.78 -14.49
N GLU A 84 -5.01 -7.82 -14.58
CA GLU A 84 -4.77 -6.52 -15.24
C GLU A 84 -5.18 -5.39 -14.33
N GLN A 85 -4.42 -4.31 -14.38
CA GLN A 85 -4.81 -3.10 -13.68
C GLN A 85 -5.82 -2.34 -14.51
N MET A 86 -6.90 -1.91 -13.86
CA MET A 86 -8.00 -1.16 -14.48
C MET A 86 -7.92 0.30 -14.02
N PRO A 87 -8.64 1.22 -14.68
CA PRO A 87 -8.71 2.60 -14.19
C PRO A 87 -9.21 2.66 -12.75
N SER A 88 -8.61 3.56 -11.97
CA SER A 88 -8.97 3.73 -10.57
C SER A 88 -10.39 4.27 -10.43
N PRO A 89 -11.23 3.66 -9.57
CA PRO A 89 -12.59 4.16 -9.35
C PRO A 89 -12.62 5.45 -8.54
N GLU A 90 -11.62 5.65 -7.69
CA GLU A 90 -11.49 6.85 -6.86
C GLU A 90 -10.04 7.00 -6.39
N PRO A 91 -9.62 8.21 -6.00
CA PRO A 91 -8.25 8.43 -5.53
C PRO A 91 -7.89 7.52 -4.34
N GLY A 92 -6.74 6.88 -4.43
CA GLY A 92 -6.26 5.98 -3.38
C GLY A 92 -6.73 4.55 -3.48
N THR A 93 -7.65 4.27 -4.41
CA THR A 93 -8.12 2.91 -4.70
C THR A 93 -7.58 2.46 -6.05
N TYR A 94 -7.03 1.25 -6.08
CA TYR A 94 -6.45 0.65 -7.29
C TYR A 94 -7.27 -0.57 -7.64
N ARG A 95 -7.71 -0.62 -8.89
CA ARG A 95 -8.63 -1.66 -9.36
C ARG A 95 -7.92 -2.64 -10.26
N PHE A 96 -8.19 -3.91 -10.04
CA PHE A 96 -7.67 -5.01 -10.86
C PHE A 96 -8.80 -5.90 -11.32
N LYS A 97 -8.63 -6.44 -12.51
CA LYS A 97 -9.49 -7.49 -13.03
C LYS A 97 -8.69 -8.77 -13.07
N ALA A 98 -9.20 -9.82 -12.47
CA ALA A 98 -8.53 -11.11 -12.41
C ALA A 98 -9.50 -12.23 -12.73
N LYS A 99 -8.98 -13.31 -13.29
CA LYS A 99 -9.78 -14.49 -13.56
C LYS A 99 -9.52 -15.52 -12.46
N LEU A 100 -10.51 -15.71 -11.59
CA LEU A 100 -10.43 -16.67 -10.51
C LEU A 100 -10.94 -17.99 -11.02
N THR A 101 -10.03 -18.88 -11.42
CA THR A 101 -10.35 -20.09 -12.16
C THR A 101 -11.04 -21.16 -11.33
N MET A 102 -10.93 -21.06 -10.00
CA MET A 102 -11.61 -22.01 -9.11
C MET A 102 -11.88 -21.33 -7.77
N ALA A 103 -12.85 -21.86 -7.04
CA ALA A 103 -13.13 -21.41 -5.68
C ALA A 103 -12.01 -21.84 -4.74
N GLY A 104 -11.77 -21.06 -3.70
CA GLY A 104 -10.73 -21.34 -2.72
C GLY A 104 -9.99 -20.09 -2.32
N GLY A 105 -8.85 -20.27 -1.68
CA GLY A 105 -8.00 -19.17 -1.21
C GLY A 105 -7.08 -18.66 -2.31
N TRP A 106 -7.05 -17.35 -2.47
CA TRP A 106 -6.20 -16.66 -3.44
C TRP A 106 -5.36 -15.61 -2.75
N ARG A 107 -4.21 -15.32 -3.35
CA ARG A 107 -3.30 -14.30 -2.84
C ARG A 107 -2.97 -13.31 -3.95
N LEU A 108 -3.22 -12.03 -3.66
CA LEU A 108 -2.82 -10.93 -4.54
C LEU A 108 -1.51 -10.34 -4.02
N SER A 109 -0.47 -10.42 -4.83
CA SER A 109 0.84 -9.85 -4.50
C SER A 109 1.05 -8.61 -5.33
N LEU A 110 1.39 -7.51 -4.67
CA LEU A 110 1.58 -6.21 -5.32
C LEU A 110 2.92 -5.61 -4.93
N GLY A 111 3.52 -4.93 -5.90
CA GLY A 111 4.68 -4.08 -5.64
C GLY A 111 4.43 -2.71 -6.26
N ALA A 112 4.68 -1.66 -5.51
CA ALA A 112 4.41 -0.30 -5.94
C ALA A 112 5.49 0.67 -5.50
N LYS A 113 5.60 1.77 -6.25
CA LYS A 113 6.44 2.90 -5.88
C LYS A 113 5.55 4.10 -5.57
N VAL A 114 5.88 4.75 -4.46
CA VAL A 114 5.21 5.98 -4.04
C VAL A 114 6.13 7.15 -4.39
N PRO A 115 5.64 8.14 -5.17
CA PRO A 115 6.47 9.30 -5.52
C PRO A 115 7.04 9.99 -4.29
N GLY A 116 8.32 10.31 -4.35
CA GLY A 116 9.02 10.97 -3.25
C GLY A 116 9.59 10.04 -2.20
N GLU A 117 9.27 8.75 -2.26
CA GLU A 117 9.80 7.76 -1.31
C GLU A 117 10.85 6.88 -1.95
N SER A 118 11.84 6.46 -1.14
CA SER A 118 12.80 5.44 -1.54
C SER A 118 12.25 4.06 -1.24
N GLY A 119 12.58 3.09 -2.08
CA GLY A 119 12.14 1.72 -1.87
C GLY A 119 10.75 1.46 -2.46
N THR A 120 10.23 0.29 -2.19
CA THR A 120 8.97 -0.21 -2.74
C THR A 120 8.03 -0.67 -1.64
N VAL A 121 6.74 -0.45 -1.87
CA VAL A 121 5.68 -1.01 -1.03
C VAL A 121 5.33 -2.38 -1.59
N GLU A 122 5.52 -3.42 -0.80
CA GLU A 122 5.15 -4.78 -1.19
C GLU A 122 4.08 -5.30 -0.25
N SER A 123 3.10 -5.98 -0.82
CA SER A 123 2.00 -6.54 -0.04
C SER A 123 1.53 -7.86 -0.62
N LYS A 124 1.12 -8.75 0.26
CA LYS A 124 0.49 -10.02 -0.09
C LYS A 124 -0.85 -10.07 0.61
N LEU A 125 -1.91 -10.02 -0.17
CA LEU A 125 -3.27 -9.88 0.34
C LEU A 125 -4.03 -11.16 0.03
N VAL A 126 -4.58 -11.77 1.07
CA VAL A 126 -5.30 -13.05 0.96
C VAL A 126 -6.79 -12.79 0.93
N PHE A 127 -7.49 -13.44 0.02
CA PHE A 127 -8.94 -13.36 -0.09
C PHE A 127 -9.50 -14.71 -0.55
N LYS A 128 -10.80 -14.82 -0.53
CA LYS A 128 -11.49 -16.05 -0.85
C LYS A 128 -12.34 -15.91 -2.10
N ALA A 129 -12.22 -16.87 -3.03
CA ALA A 129 -13.11 -16.98 -4.16
C ALA A 129 -14.23 -17.97 -3.82
N THR A 130 -15.46 -17.55 -4.03
CA THR A 130 -16.65 -18.35 -3.78
C THR A 130 -17.30 -18.76 -5.10
N LYS A 131 -18.10 -19.82 -5.07
CA LYS A 131 -18.84 -20.29 -6.24
C LYS A 131 -19.95 -19.33 -6.66
#